data_07cda3e1ba6fff47af58c4a1adae28eb
#
_entry.id   07cda3e1ba6fff47af58c4a1adae28eb
#
_cell.length_a   1.000
_cell.length_b   1.000
_cell.length_c   1.000
_cell.angle_alpha   90.00
_cell.angle_beta   90.00
_cell.angle_gamma   90.00
#
_symmetry.space_group_name_H-M   'P 1'
#
loop_
_entity.id
_entity.type
_entity.pdbx_description
1 polymer ?
#
loop_
_entity_poly.entity_id
_entity_poly.type
_entity_poly.pdbx_seq_one_letter_code
_entity_poly.pdbx_strand_id
1 'polypeptide(L)'
;DALPIYEYHWLSTLPFFSQDYLDWLRDFRYDPSQVTVINDHGKLNIRLTGPWREVIMWEVPLLAVISEVVHRRRSPLATPEQAVAHLQTKLAQFKTLAGDLDLSRFKLMDFGTRRRFSQGVQQAIVSTLQTEFPYLSGTSNYDLAHQLGLAPVGTQAHEWFQAHQQISPVLANSQ
;
A
#
# COMPACT_ATOMS: atom_id res chain seq x y z
N ASP A 1 13.37 3.67 12.76
CA ASP A 1 14.51 4.28 12.08
C ASP A 1 14.07 5.52 11.32
N ALA A 2 15.00 6.46 11.10
CA ALA A 2 14.76 7.65 10.30
C ALA A 2 14.56 7.29 8.83
N LEU A 3 13.81 8.13 8.08
CA LEU A 3 13.74 8.02 6.64
C LEU A 3 15.18 8.13 6.07
N PRO A 4 15.68 7.12 5.32
CA PRO A 4 17.00 7.19 4.73
C PRO A 4 17.15 8.37 3.77
N ILE A 5 18.35 8.96 3.72
CA ILE A 5 18.61 10.17 2.93
C ILE A 5 18.33 9.99 1.43
N TYR A 6 18.60 8.80 0.88
CA TYR A 6 18.33 8.49 -0.52
C TYR A 6 16.84 8.38 -0.83
N GLU A 7 16.05 7.87 0.11
CA GLU A 7 14.58 7.81 -0.02
C GLU A 7 13.98 9.22 0.07
N TYR A 8 14.46 10.04 1.00
CA TYR A 8 14.07 11.44 1.08
C TYR A 8 14.32 12.17 -0.23
N HIS A 9 15.52 12.00 -0.80
CA HIS A 9 15.88 12.62 -2.07
C HIS A 9 14.97 12.17 -3.20
N TRP A 10 14.70 10.87 -3.32
CA TRP A 10 13.78 10.36 -4.33
C TRP A 10 12.35 10.89 -4.13
N LEU A 11 11.82 10.88 -2.90
CA LEU A 11 10.49 11.41 -2.61
C LEU A 11 10.38 12.90 -2.96
N SER A 12 11.47 13.67 -2.80
CA SER A 12 11.47 15.09 -3.17
C SER A 12 11.38 15.36 -4.68
N THR A 13 11.62 14.35 -5.51
CA THR A 13 11.40 14.45 -6.96
C THR A 13 9.94 14.26 -7.37
N LEU A 14 9.09 13.79 -6.47
CA LEU A 14 7.69 13.51 -6.75
C LEU A 14 6.85 14.80 -6.59
N PRO A 15 6.02 15.16 -7.57
CA PRO A 15 5.39 16.49 -7.63
C PRO A 15 4.26 16.72 -6.61
N PHE A 16 3.84 15.68 -5.89
CA PHE A 16 2.71 15.75 -4.96
C PHE A 16 3.11 15.80 -3.48
N PHE A 17 4.41 15.75 -3.17
CA PHE A 17 4.90 15.96 -1.81
C PHE A 17 5.43 17.39 -1.64
N SER A 18 4.89 18.11 -0.65
CA SER A 18 5.44 19.41 -0.26
C SER A 18 6.73 19.26 0.54
N GLN A 19 7.60 20.25 0.49
CA GLN A 19 8.83 20.26 1.26
C GLN A 19 8.55 20.14 2.77
N ASP A 20 7.57 20.87 3.29
CA ASP A 20 7.17 20.82 4.71
C ASP A 20 6.76 19.42 5.15
N TYR A 21 6.04 18.69 4.27
CA TYR A 21 5.67 17.30 4.55
C TYR A 21 6.88 16.38 4.59
N LEU A 22 7.80 16.53 3.65
CA LEU A 22 9.01 15.70 3.59
C LEU A 22 9.93 15.97 4.79
N ASP A 23 10.05 17.22 5.21
CA ASP A 23 10.83 17.58 6.40
C ASP A 23 10.21 16.98 7.67
N TRP A 24 8.89 17.04 7.80
CA TRP A 24 8.19 16.36 8.87
C TRP A 24 8.39 14.83 8.81
N LEU A 25 8.27 14.22 7.62
CA LEU A 25 8.42 12.77 7.42
C LEU A 25 9.83 12.28 7.78
N ARG A 26 10.86 13.07 7.45
CA ARG A 26 12.25 12.76 7.83
C ARG A 26 12.41 12.61 9.33
N ASP A 27 11.75 13.46 10.09
CA ASP A 27 11.86 13.49 11.56
C ASP A 27 10.78 12.64 12.26
N PHE A 28 9.78 12.16 11.51
CA PHE A 28 8.71 11.32 12.04
C PHE A 28 9.26 10.00 12.58
N ARG A 29 8.73 9.57 13.72
CA ARG A 29 8.99 8.26 14.32
C ARG A 29 7.67 7.66 14.80
N TYR A 30 7.51 6.37 14.59
CA TYR A 30 6.39 5.62 15.14
C TYR A 30 6.50 5.57 16.65
N ASP A 31 5.43 5.94 17.34
CA ASP A 31 5.32 5.83 18.80
C ASP A 31 4.47 4.59 19.14
N PRO A 32 5.08 3.52 19.67
CA PRO A 32 4.36 2.31 20.05
C PRO A 32 3.26 2.52 21.09
N SER A 33 3.35 3.58 21.90
CA SER A 33 2.33 3.91 22.90
C SER A 33 0.97 4.26 22.28
N GLN A 34 0.97 4.66 21.00
CA GLN A 34 -0.25 4.93 20.24
C GLN A 34 -1.03 3.67 19.87
N VAL A 35 -0.41 2.47 19.99
CA VAL A 35 -1.00 1.22 19.52
C VAL A 35 -1.38 0.36 20.73
N THR A 36 -2.66 0.08 20.87
CA THR A 36 -3.17 -0.88 21.85
C THR A 36 -3.68 -2.13 21.16
N VAL A 37 -3.15 -3.28 21.54
CA VAL A 37 -3.54 -4.59 21.00
C VAL A 37 -4.29 -5.36 22.08
N ILE A 38 -5.52 -5.74 21.82
CA ILE A 38 -6.40 -6.43 22.75
C ILE A 38 -6.85 -7.75 22.11
N ASN A 39 -6.70 -8.84 22.85
CA ASN A 39 -7.33 -10.12 22.54
C ASN A 39 -8.65 -10.22 23.32
N ASP A 40 -9.74 -10.02 22.63
CA ASP A 40 -11.08 -10.13 23.18
C ASP A 40 -11.72 -11.45 22.74
N HIS A 41 -11.70 -12.46 23.60
CA HIS A 41 -12.24 -13.81 23.35
C HIS A 41 -11.82 -14.39 21.98
N GLY A 42 -10.54 -14.29 21.64
CA GLY A 42 -9.97 -14.78 20.38
C GLY A 42 -10.15 -13.84 19.20
N LYS A 43 -10.74 -12.65 19.40
CA LYS A 43 -10.82 -11.58 18.41
C LYS A 43 -9.70 -10.58 18.67
N LEU A 44 -8.92 -10.31 17.63
CA LEU A 44 -7.90 -9.28 17.66
C LEU A 44 -8.54 -7.91 17.47
N ASN A 45 -8.44 -7.04 18.50
CA ASN A 45 -8.81 -5.64 18.43
C ASN A 45 -7.54 -4.79 18.50
N ILE A 46 -7.36 -3.89 17.55
CA ILE A 46 -6.25 -2.95 17.52
C ILE A 46 -6.83 -1.55 17.54
N ARG A 47 -6.39 -0.75 18.50
CA ARG A 47 -6.79 0.64 18.65
C ARG A 47 -5.58 1.54 18.48
N LEU A 48 -5.74 2.57 17.67
CA LEU A 48 -4.76 3.63 17.49
C LEU A 48 -5.29 4.90 18.15
N THR A 49 -4.46 5.54 18.97
CA THR A 49 -4.85 6.76 19.70
C THR A 49 -3.71 7.76 19.67
N GLY A 50 -3.97 8.95 19.16
CA GLY A 50 -2.97 10.03 19.04
C GLY A 50 -3.39 11.10 18.04
N PRO A 51 -2.53 12.08 17.75
CA PRO A 51 -2.77 13.06 16.70
C PRO A 51 -3.01 12.39 15.35
N TRP A 52 -4.04 12.83 14.63
CA TRP A 52 -4.44 12.20 13.37
C TRP A 52 -3.28 12.04 12.37
N ARG A 53 -2.48 13.08 12.17
CA ARG A 53 -1.32 13.06 11.26
C ARG A 53 -0.28 12.00 11.59
N GLU A 54 -0.26 11.50 12.83
CA GLU A 54 0.67 10.47 13.29
C GLU A 54 0.04 9.08 13.20
N VAL A 55 -1.19 8.94 13.73
CA VAL A 55 -1.86 7.64 13.76
C VAL A 55 -2.25 7.15 12.37
N ILE A 56 -2.49 8.05 11.41
CA ILE A 56 -2.78 7.67 10.02
C ILE A 56 -1.60 6.90 9.38
N MET A 57 -0.37 7.18 9.80
CA MET A 57 0.82 6.52 9.30
C MET A 57 0.90 5.04 9.69
N TRP A 58 0.19 4.63 10.74
CA TRP A 58 0.15 3.25 11.20
C TRP A 58 -0.69 2.31 10.33
N GLU A 59 -1.67 2.81 9.58
CA GLU A 59 -2.63 1.97 8.85
C GLU A 59 -1.94 0.97 7.93
N VAL A 60 -1.14 1.43 7.01
CA VAL A 60 -0.53 0.59 5.98
C VAL A 60 0.48 -0.40 6.57
N PRO A 61 1.45 0.01 7.41
CA PRO A 61 2.40 -0.92 8.02
C PRO A 61 1.73 -1.97 8.91
N LEU A 62 0.80 -1.57 9.76
CA LEU A 62 0.09 -2.51 10.63
C LEU A 62 -0.69 -3.55 9.83
N LEU A 63 -1.47 -3.12 8.84
CA LEU A 63 -2.25 -4.04 8.03
C LEU A 63 -1.35 -4.96 7.20
N ALA A 64 -0.22 -4.48 6.68
CA ALA A 64 0.75 -5.30 5.98
C ALA A 64 1.35 -6.38 6.89
N VAL A 65 1.76 -6.02 8.12
CA VAL A 65 2.31 -6.95 9.11
C VAL A 65 1.27 -7.98 9.54
N ILE A 66 0.06 -7.54 9.88
CA ILE A 66 -1.03 -8.42 10.30
C ILE A 66 -1.37 -9.41 9.17
N SER A 67 -1.51 -8.92 7.94
CA SER A 67 -1.79 -9.75 6.78
C SER A 67 -0.70 -10.82 6.60
N GLU A 68 0.55 -10.43 6.65
CA GLU A 68 1.69 -11.35 6.52
C GLU A 68 1.73 -12.40 7.64
N VAL A 69 1.53 -12.00 8.90
CA VAL A 69 1.50 -12.93 10.05
C VAL A 69 0.34 -13.92 9.92
N VAL A 70 -0.85 -13.45 9.53
CA VAL A 70 -2.03 -14.30 9.33
C VAL A 70 -1.79 -15.29 8.19
N HIS A 71 -1.28 -14.82 7.06
CA HIS A 71 -1.01 -15.69 5.91
C HIS A 71 0.10 -16.70 6.18
N ARG A 72 1.17 -16.29 6.86
CA ARG A 72 2.24 -17.22 7.28
C ARG A 72 1.73 -18.36 8.13
N ARG A 73 0.73 -18.12 8.98
CA ARG A 73 0.09 -19.15 9.82
C ARG A 73 -0.90 -20.04 9.07
N ARG A 74 -1.68 -19.46 8.14
CA ARG A 74 -2.75 -20.16 7.40
C ARG A 74 -2.26 -20.86 6.14
N SER A 75 -1.23 -20.33 5.51
CA SER A 75 -0.69 -20.79 4.25
C SER A 75 0.84 -20.74 4.25
N PRO A 76 1.49 -21.56 5.12
CA PRO A 76 2.95 -21.49 5.32
C PRO A 76 3.75 -21.82 4.06
N LEU A 77 3.13 -22.43 3.05
CA LEU A 77 3.76 -22.81 1.78
C LEU A 77 3.59 -21.77 0.67
N ALA A 78 2.97 -20.62 0.95
CA ALA A 78 2.82 -19.56 -0.05
C ALA A 78 4.17 -18.86 -0.30
N THR A 79 4.96 -19.40 -1.21
CA THR A 79 6.26 -18.85 -1.62
C THR A 79 6.12 -17.85 -2.76
N PRO A 80 7.11 -16.95 -2.97
CA PRO A 80 7.14 -16.08 -4.14
C PRO A 80 7.01 -16.83 -5.47
N GLU A 81 7.67 -17.98 -5.61
CA GLU A 81 7.64 -18.79 -6.83
C GLU A 81 6.24 -19.34 -7.12
N GLN A 82 5.55 -19.84 -6.11
CA GLN A 82 4.16 -20.30 -6.24
C GLN A 82 3.22 -19.17 -6.61
N ALA A 83 3.42 -17.99 -6.01
CA ALA A 83 2.62 -16.81 -6.34
C ALA A 83 2.83 -16.35 -7.77
N VAL A 84 4.08 -16.36 -8.27
CA VAL A 84 4.41 -16.05 -9.66
C VAL A 84 3.77 -17.06 -10.62
N ALA A 85 3.88 -18.36 -10.36
CA ALA A 85 3.25 -19.40 -11.19
C ALA A 85 1.73 -19.23 -11.28
N HIS A 86 1.09 -18.89 -10.14
CA HIS A 86 -0.33 -18.60 -10.11
C HIS A 86 -0.69 -17.32 -10.89
N LEU A 87 0.13 -16.27 -10.76
CA LEU A 87 -0.03 -15.05 -11.55
C LEU A 87 0.07 -15.34 -13.04
N GLN A 88 1.08 -16.06 -13.49
CA GLN A 88 1.27 -16.40 -14.90
C GLN A 88 0.08 -17.17 -15.48
N THR A 89 -0.50 -18.09 -14.69
CA THR A 89 -1.76 -18.76 -15.06
C THR A 89 -2.89 -17.76 -15.26
N LYS A 90 -3.04 -16.77 -14.37
CA LYS A 90 -4.05 -15.73 -14.51
C LYS A 90 -3.81 -14.81 -15.70
N LEU A 91 -2.56 -14.47 -15.97
CA LEU A 91 -2.21 -13.63 -17.13
C LEU A 91 -2.51 -14.35 -18.45
N ALA A 92 -2.25 -15.68 -18.53
CA ALA A 92 -2.65 -16.49 -19.67
C ALA A 92 -4.17 -16.54 -19.87
N GLN A 93 -4.93 -16.73 -18.78
CA GLN A 93 -6.39 -16.67 -18.80
C GLN A 93 -6.91 -15.29 -19.24
N PHE A 94 -6.33 -14.21 -18.69
CA PHE A 94 -6.68 -12.84 -19.07
C PHE A 94 -6.46 -12.63 -20.57
N LYS A 95 -5.30 -13.04 -21.11
CA LYS A 95 -4.99 -12.94 -22.53
C LYS A 95 -6.01 -13.69 -23.39
N THR A 96 -6.37 -14.90 -22.99
CA THR A 96 -7.39 -15.71 -23.70
C THR A 96 -8.75 -15.04 -23.68
N LEU A 97 -9.18 -14.52 -22.52
CA LEU A 97 -10.48 -13.86 -22.36
C LEU A 97 -10.55 -12.52 -23.09
N ALA A 98 -9.44 -11.79 -23.11
CA ALA A 98 -9.35 -10.50 -23.81
C ALA A 98 -9.45 -10.67 -25.33
N GLY A 99 -8.93 -11.78 -25.88
CA GLY A 99 -8.99 -12.06 -27.32
C GLY A 99 -8.50 -10.87 -28.13
N ASP A 100 -9.35 -10.39 -29.04
CA ASP A 100 -9.07 -9.26 -29.93
C ASP A 100 -9.53 -7.90 -29.36
N LEU A 101 -9.85 -7.80 -28.06
CA LEU A 101 -10.25 -6.53 -27.46
C LEU A 101 -9.11 -5.51 -27.53
N ASP A 102 -9.46 -4.27 -27.84
CA ASP A 102 -8.53 -3.14 -27.75
C ASP A 102 -8.24 -2.82 -26.28
N LEU A 103 -7.07 -3.18 -25.81
CA LEU A 103 -6.58 -2.95 -24.46
C LEU A 103 -5.70 -1.69 -24.33
N SER A 104 -5.61 -0.85 -25.37
CA SER A 104 -4.75 0.34 -25.37
C SER A 104 -5.04 1.31 -24.19
N ARG A 105 -6.28 1.32 -23.69
CA ARG A 105 -6.71 2.13 -22.54
C ARG A 105 -6.75 1.37 -21.22
N PHE A 106 -6.48 0.07 -21.24
CA PHE A 106 -6.47 -0.74 -20.01
C PHE A 106 -5.21 -0.40 -19.19
N LYS A 107 -5.41 -0.19 -17.88
CA LYS A 107 -4.32 0.07 -16.94
C LYS A 107 -4.51 -0.77 -15.70
N LEU A 108 -3.48 -1.51 -15.31
CA LEU A 108 -3.40 -2.23 -14.05
C LEU A 108 -2.52 -1.44 -13.08
N MET A 109 -2.94 -1.32 -11.84
CA MET A 109 -2.17 -0.71 -10.76
C MET A 109 -2.13 -1.67 -9.57
N ASP A 110 -0.97 -1.78 -8.91
CA ASP A 110 -0.84 -2.55 -7.68
C ASP A 110 -1.22 -1.72 -6.45
N PHE A 111 -2.20 -2.24 -5.68
CA PHE A 111 -2.63 -1.72 -4.38
C PHE A 111 -2.56 -2.81 -3.29
N GLY A 112 -1.62 -3.74 -3.42
CA GLY A 112 -1.57 -4.98 -2.64
C GLY A 112 -1.01 -4.87 -1.24
N THR A 113 -0.28 -3.81 -0.89
CA THR A 113 0.56 -3.74 0.33
C THR A 113 -0.17 -4.12 1.62
N ARG A 114 -1.37 -3.60 1.86
CA ARG A 114 -2.16 -3.88 3.06
C ARG A 114 -2.70 -5.31 3.18
N ARG A 115 -2.68 -6.09 2.09
CA ARG A 115 -3.31 -7.42 1.98
C ARG A 115 -2.34 -8.46 1.43
N ARG A 116 -1.07 -8.14 1.38
CA ARG A 116 -0.04 -9.01 0.83
C ARG A 116 0.15 -10.27 1.68
N PHE A 117 0.52 -11.36 1.04
CA PHE A 117 0.94 -12.59 1.74
C PHE A 117 2.26 -12.37 2.48
N SER A 118 3.22 -11.73 1.81
CA SER A 118 4.47 -11.26 2.39
C SER A 118 5.06 -10.15 1.50
N GLN A 119 6.06 -9.47 2.00
CA GLN A 119 6.80 -8.48 1.22
C GLN A 119 7.43 -9.12 -0.01
N GLY A 120 8.10 -10.28 0.16
CA GLY A 120 8.74 -11.00 -0.95
C GLY A 120 7.73 -11.47 -2.01
N VAL A 121 6.53 -11.92 -1.60
CA VAL A 121 5.47 -12.29 -2.55
C VAL A 121 4.99 -11.07 -3.35
N GLN A 122 4.74 -9.93 -2.69
CA GLN A 122 4.33 -8.72 -3.39
C GLN A 122 5.40 -8.26 -4.38
N GLN A 123 6.66 -8.23 -3.97
CA GLN A 123 7.78 -7.85 -4.82
C GLN A 123 7.89 -8.75 -6.05
N ALA A 124 7.83 -10.07 -5.87
CA ALA A 124 7.88 -11.02 -6.97
C ALA A 124 6.73 -10.83 -7.96
N ILE A 125 5.49 -10.65 -7.46
CA ILE A 125 4.32 -10.39 -8.30
C ILE A 125 4.47 -9.09 -9.10
N VAL A 126 4.85 -7.98 -8.45
CA VAL A 126 4.97 -6.69 -9.14
C VAL A 126 6.10 -6.70 -10.15
N SER A 127 7.24 -7.33 -9.84
CA SER A 127 8.35 -7.51 -10.79
C SER A 127 7.95 -8.35 -12.00
N THR A 128 7.20 -9.44 -11.78
CA THR A 128 6.69 -10.27 -12.88
C THR A 128 5.69 -9.50 -13.74
N LEU A 129 4.77 -8.75 -13.11
CA LEU A 129 3.84 -7.89 -13.87
C LEU A 129 4.57 -6.85 -14.70
N GLN A 130 5.64 -6.25 -14.18
CA GLN A 130 6.45 -5.27 -14.93
C GLN A 130 7.05 -5.87 -16.20
N THR A 131 7.49 -7.11 -16.15
CA THR A 131 8.16 -7.77 -17.28
C THR A 131 7.20 -8.47 -18.24
N GLU A 132 6.10 -9.04 -17.74
CA GLU A 132 5.22 -9.92 -18.52
C GLU A 132 3.86 -9.29 -18.88
N PHE A 133 3.52 -8.14 -18.27
CA PHE A 133 2.21 -7.52 -18.46
C PHE A 133 2.32 -6.04 -18.85
N PRO A 134 2.22 -5.71 -20.15
CA PRO A 134 2.48 -4.35 -20.65
C PRO A 134 1.49 -3.28 -20.16
N TYR A 135 0.42 -3.70 -19.49
CA TYR A 135 -0.62 -2.80 -18.96
C TYR A 135 -0.40 -2.42 -17.49
N LEU A 136 0.68 -2.86 -16.85
CA LEU A 136 1.05 -2.38 -15.52
C LEU A 136 1.47 -0.92 -15.61
N SER A 137 0.74 -0.03 -14.91
CA SER A 137 1.01 1.41 -14.93
C SER A 137 1.67 1.94 -13.67
N GLY A 138 1.73 1.13 -12.58
CA GLY A 138 2.39 1.55 -11.35
C GLY A 138 1.98 0.75 -10.12
N THR A 139 2.55 1.13 -8.98
CA THR A 139 2.23 0.56 -7.67
C THR A 139 2.02 1.65 -6.64
N SER A 140 1.15 1.39 -5.67
CA SER A 140 0.96 2.25 -4.49
C SER A 140 2.01 2.02 -3.41
N ASN A 141 2.88 1.05 -3.58
CA ASN A 141 4.02 0.81 -2.72
C ASN A 141 5.21 1.66 -3.20
N TYR A 142 5.50 2.76 -2.48
CA TYR A 142 6.54 3.70 -2.88
C TYR A 142 7.94 3.08 -2.90
N ASP A 143 8.24 2.17 -1.96
CA ASP A 143 9.50 1.44 -1.94
C ASP A 143 9.66 0.57 -3.21
N LEU A 144 8.63 -0.21 -3.58
CA LEU A 144 8.65 -0.97 -4.83
C LEU A 144 8.66 -0.08 -6.07
N ALA A 145 7.95 1.06 -6.05
CA ALA A 145 8.00 2.01 -7.16
C ALA A 145 9.42 2.50 -7.40
N HIS A 146 10.12 2.87 -6.32
CA HIS A 146 11.51 3.30 -6.39
C HIS A 146 12.45 2.19 -6.87
N GLN A 147 12.38 1.01 -6.23
CA GLN A 147 13.27 -0.12 -6.56
C GLN A 147 13.12 -0.62 -8.00
N LEU A 148 11.90 -0.62 -8.52
CA LEU A 148 11.56 -1.15 -9.84
C LEU A 148 11.47 -0.06 -10.93
N GLY A 149 11.64 1.20 -10.60
CA GLY A 149 11.48 2.31 -11.54
C GLY A 149 10.04 2.43 -12.08
N LEU A 150 9.04 2.06 -11.27
CA LEU A 150 7.63 2.17 -11.61
C LEU A 150 7.07 3.53 -11.18
N ALA A 151 5.98 3.95 -11.82
CA ALA A 151 5.25 5.11 -11.38
C ALA A 151 4.62 4.86 -9.99
N PRO A 152 4.88 5.73 -8.99
CA PRO A 152 4.13 5.72 -7.76
C PRO A 152 2.71 6.20 -8.02
N VAL A 153 1.73 5.37 -7.66
CA VAL A 153 0.31 5.67 -7.85
C VAL A 153 -0.41 5.68 -6.51
N GLY A 154 -1.46 6.49 -6.41
CA GLY A 154 -2.24 6.59 -5.19
C GLY A 154 -3.68 6.98 -5.49
N THR A 155 -4.52 6.82 -4.48
CA THR A 155 -5.90 7.31 -4.46
C THR A 155 -6.10 8.13 -3.19
N GLN A 156 -7.06 9.03 -3.20
CA GLN A 156 -7.45 9.72 -1.98
C GLN A 156 -8.16 8.75 -1.03
N ALA A 157 -7.74 8.74 0.23
CA ALA A 157 -8.35 7.89 1.25
C ALA A 157 -9.75 8.42 1.61
N HIS A 158 -10.71 7.51 1.84
CA HIS A 158 -12.03 7.87 2.36
C HIS A 158 -11.94 8.64 3.68
N GLU A 159 -11.00 8.28 4.53
CA GLU A 159 -10.75 8.93 5.81
C GLU A 159 -10.50 10.43 5.68
N TRP A 160 -9.82 10.87 4.63
CA TRP A 160 -9.61 12.28 4.34
C TRP A 160 -10.93 13.04 4.23
N PHE A 161 -11.86 12.53 3.42
CA PHE A 161 -13.16 13.15 3.23
C PHE A 161 -14.00 13.09 4.51
N GLN A 162 -14.03 11.95 5.19
CA GLN A 162 -14.77 11.76 6.42
C GLN A 162 -14.28 12.67 7.54
N ALA A 163 -12.97 12.81 7.72
CA ALA A 163 -12.39 13.70 8.70
C ALA A 163 -12.72 15.17 8.40
N HIS A 164 -12.64 15.59 7.14
CA HIS A 164 -12.95 16.97 6.76
C HIS A 164 -14.43 17.30 6.91
N GLN A 165 -15.33 16.34 6.72
CA GLN A 165 -16.75 16.54 7.03
C GLN A 165 -17.00 16.83 8.50
N GLN A 166 -16.19 16.29 9.41
CA GLN A 166 -16.32 16.51 10.85
C GLN A 166 -15.61 17.80 11.32
N ILE A 167 -14.53 18.17 10.66
CA ILE A 167 -13.67 19.31 11.08
C ILE A 167 -14.14 20.61 10.42
N SER A 168 -14.72 20.57 9.24
CA SER A 168 -15.12 21.78 8.51
C SER A 168 -16.42 22.37 9.02
N PRO A 169 -16.42 23.59 9.61
CA PRO A 169 -17.65 24.24 10.08
C PRO A 169 -18.63 24.58 8.95
N VAL A 170 -18.17 24.68 7.70
CA VAL A 170 -19.01 24.95 6.54
C VAL A 170 -19.88 23.73 6.19
N LEU A 171 -19.37 22.53 6.38
CA LEU A 171 -20.12 21.29 6.12
C LEU A 171 -21.01 20.89 7.30
N ALA A 172 -20.63 21.25 8.53
CA ALA A 172 -21.44 21.00 9.72
C ALA A 172 -22.75 21.84 9.77
N ASN A 173 -22.78 22.98 9.08
CA ASN A 173 -23.94 23.89 9.03
C ASN A 173 -24.86 23.62 7.83
N SER A 174 -24.60 22.61 7.02
CA SER A 174 -25.39 22.24 5.85
C SER A 174 -26.30 21.03 6.06
N GLN A 175 -26.51 20.63 7.34
CA GLN A 175 -27.47 19.57 7.72
C GLN A 175 -28.75 20.17 8.28
#